data_855cbed713cb1820797bc96ac59ea595
#
_entry.id   855cbed713cb1820797bc96ac59ea595
#
_cell.length_a   1.000
_cell.length_b   1.000
_cell.length_c   1.000
_cell.angle_alpha   90.00
_cell.angle_beta   90.00
_cell.angle_gamma   90.00
#
_symmetry.space_group_name_H-M   'P 1'
#
loop_
_entity.id
_entity.type
_entity.pdbx_description
1 polymer ?
#
loop_
_entity_poly.entity_id
_entity_poly.type
_entity_poly.pdbx_seq_one_letter_code
_entity_poly.pdbx_strand_id
1 'polypeptide(L)'
;MLAKLVQLPRDLLELVYPAVCLICAKSPTSPRTHLLCEKCLEAMAAQPMPSSTVLAETSPPTSLDAVHAGWPFDDAMQALIHAFKYRRRPSLSRILGALLAQRLYKHLAREIQQAILVPVPLHRRRGRERGFNQSQLLAQTLAEAWKMKILPRALERTRFTQQQATLTAAERQKNVEGAFASTEKSNLPNQTIFLVDDVFTTGATMNACAAALKTAGATQVIGIVLARA
;
A
#
# COMPACT_ATOMS: atom_id res chain seq x y z
N MET A 1 -6.35 26.81 41.59
CA MET A 1 -5.61 25.59 41.93
C MET A 1 -5.82 24.60 40.80
N LEU A 2 -4.92 24.58 39.79
CA LEU A 2 -4.95 23.66 38.66
C LEU A 2 -4.29 22.35 39.12
N ALA A 3 -5.10 21.28 39.15
CA ALA A 3 -4.62 19.95 39.48
C ALA A 3 -3.54 19.54 38.45
N LYS A 4 -2.30 19.33 38.94
CA LYS A 4 -1.24 18.67 38.17
C LYS A 4 -1.71 17.25 37.82
N LEU A 5 -2.13 17.04 36.59
CA LEU A 5 -2.28 15.70 36.02
C LEU A 5 -0.92 15.01 36.12
N VAL A 6 -0.81 14.06 37.02
CA VAL A 6 0.34 13.17 37.16
C VAL A 6 0.41 12.39 35.84
N GLN A 7 1.36 12.74 34.98
CA GLN A 7 1.72 11.91 33.83
C GLN A 7 2.37 10.64 34.39
N LEU A 8 1.57 9.60 34.54
CA LEU A 8 2.08 8.24 34.81
C LEU A 8 3.07 7.90 33.69
N PRO A 9 4.26 7.37 34.04
CA PRO A 9 5.20 6.91 33.04
C PRO A 9 4.52 5.87 32.13
N ARG A 10 4.78 5.95 30.83
CA ARG A 10 4.14 5.15 29.78
C ARG A 10 4.21 3.65 30.07
N ASP A 11 5.31 3.22 30.67
CA ASP A 11 5.58 1.84 31.08
C ASP A 11 4.60 1.33 32.16
N LEU A 12 4.14 2.23 33.06
CA LEU A 12 3.16 1.88 34.11
C LEU A 12 1.74 1.78 33.54
N LEU A 13 1.41 2.58 32.54
CA LEU A 13 0.13 2.48 31.81
C LEU A 13 0.08 1.21 30.95
N GLU A 14 1.20 0.80 30.35
CA GLU A 14 1.31 -0.43 29.55
C GLU A 14 1.20 -1.69 30.45
N LEU A 15 1.56 -1.61 31.71
CA LEU A 15 1.37 -2.71 32.68
C LEU A 15 -0.11 -2.96 33.00
N VAL A 16 -0.93 -1.90 33.04
CA VAL A 16 -2.37 -1.96 33.38
C VAL A 16 -3.22 -2.15 32.11
N TYR A 17 -2.80 -1.55 31.01
CA TYR A 17 -3.46 -1.61 29.69
C TYR A 17 -2.45 -1.98 28.60
N PRO A 18 -2.02 -3.25 28.54
CA PRO A 18 -1.09 -3.67 27.51
C PRO A 18 -1.71 -3.46 26.12
N ALA A 19 -0.91 -2.92 25.19
CA ALA A 19 -1.34 -2.78 23.82
C ALA A 19 -1.70 -4.15 23.25
N VAL A 20 -2.92 -4.31 22.76
CA VAL A 20 -3.39 -5.57 22.19
C VAL A 20 -3.15 -5.62 20.68
N CYS A 21 -2.94 -6.82 20.17
CA CYS A 21 -2.69 -7.09 18.77
C CYS A 21 -3.85 -6.60 17.89
N LEU A 22 -3.53 -5.88 16.80
CA LEU A 22 -4.51 -5.34 15.86
C LEU A 22 -5.29 -6.41 15.07
N ILE A 23 -4.78 -7.64 15.01
CA ILE A 23 -5.43 -8.75 14.31
C ILE A 23 -6.35 -9.50 15.27
N CYS A 24 -5.79 -10.12 16.33
CA CYS A 24 -6.55 -11.01 17.19
C CYS A 24 -7.23 -10.31 18.38
N ALA A 25 -6.81 -9.11 18.73
CA ALA A 25 -7.30 -8.32 19.88
C ALA A 25 -7.25 -9.04 21.24
N LYS A 26 -6.57 -10.20 21.32
CA LYS A 26 -6.55 -11.08 22.51
C LYS A 26 -5.19 -11.12 23.18
N SER A 27 -4.11 -10.98 22.42
CA SER A 27 -2.74 -11.13 22.92
C SER A 27 -2.04 -9.78 22.95
N PRO A 28 -1.12 -9.56 23.91
CA PRO A 28 -0.28 -8.37 23.92
C PRO A 28 0.56 -8.30 22.65
N THR A 29 0.93 -7.11 22.27
CA THR A 29 1.77 -6.89 21.08
C THR A 29 3.21 -7.35 21.32
N SER A 30 3.87 -7.77 20.24
CA SER A 30 5.30 -8.05 20.26
C SER A 30 6.12 -6.77 20.48
N PRO A 31 7.20 -6.81 21.30
CA PRO A 31 8.13 -5.71 21.44
C PRO A 31 8.76 -5.26 20.11
N ARG A 32 8.80 -6.14 19.11
CA ARG A 32 9.34 -5.84 17.77
C ARG A 32 8.45 -4.91 16.96
N THR A 33 7.14 -5.01 17.13
CA THR A 33 6.17 -4.29 16.30
C THR A 33 5.34 -3.29 17.08
N HIS A 34 5.10 -3.52 18.38
CA HIS A 34 4.19 -2.76 19.23
C HIS A 34 2.74 -2.69 18.69
N LEU A 35 2.40 -3.49 17.66
CA LEU A 35 1.10 -3.49 17.00
C LEU A 35 0.52 -4.88 16.77
N LEU A 36 1.38 -5.89 16.62
CA LEU A 36 1.02 -7.28 16.34
C LEU A 36 1.69 -8.21 17.37
N CYS A 37 1.02 -9.29 17.74
CA CYS A 37 1.63 -10.35 18.55
C CYS A 37 2.45 -11.31 17.66
N GLU A 38 3.37 -12.05 18.27
CA GLU A 38 4.25 -13.00 17.55
C GLU A 38 3.43 -14.04 16.77
N LYS A 39 2.40 -14.63 17.37
CA LYS A 39 1.54 -15.62 16.70
C LYS A 39 0.89 -15.09 15.42
N CYS A 40 0.39 -13.84 15.45
CA CYS A 40 -0.20 -13.23 14.25
C CYS A 40 0.85 -12.88 13.20
N LEU A 41 2.06 -12.48 13.62
CA LEU A 41 3.18 -12.25 12.70
C LEU A 41 3.62 -13.54 12.00
N GLU A 42 3.77 -14.62 12.76
CA GLU A 42 4.10 -15.96 12.23
C GLU A 42 3.02 -16.47 11.28
N ALA A 43 1.74 -16.34 11.65
CA ALA A 43 0.62 -16.71 10.80
C ALA A 43 0.62 -15.94 9.48
N MET A 44 0.86 -14.62 9.51
CA MET A 44 1.00 -13.81 8.30
C MET A 44 2.19 -14.23 7.45
N ALA A 45 3.32 -14.55 8.07
CA ALA A 45 4.52 -14.99 7.36
C ALA A 45 4.32 -16.36 6.69
N ALA A 46 3.56 -17.26 7.31
CA ALA A 46 3.27 -18.61 6.81
C ALA A 46 2.17 -18.63 5.72
N GLN A 47 1.35 -17.59 5.61
CA GLN A 47 0.31 -17.53 4.59
C GLN A 47 0.89 -17.67 3.17
N PRO A 48 0.26 -18.46 2.27
CA PRO A 48 0.68 -18.50 0.87
C PRO A 48 0.50 -17.13 0.22
N MET A 49 1.40 -16.78 -0.69
CA MET A 49 1.21 -15.57 -1.50
C MET A 49 0.16 -15.84 -2.56
N PRO A 50 -0.72 -14.86 -2.85
CA PRO A 50 -1.57 -14.94 -4.03
C PRO A 50 -0.70 -15.09 -5.28
N SER A 51 -1.18 -15.87 -6.23
CA SER A 51 -0.49 -16.02 -7.51
C SER A 51 -0.30 -14.65 -8.16
N SER A 52 0.90 -14.40 -8.68
CA SER A 52 1.12 -13.22 -9.52
C SER A 52 0.22 -13.31 -10.75
N THR A 53 -0.43 -12.23 -11.11
CA THR A 53 -1.28 -12.19 -12.29
C THR A 53 -0.61 -11.34 -13.35
N VAL A 54 -0.26 -11.96 -14.45
CA VAL A 54 0.07 -11.28 -15.70
C VAL A 54 -1.25 -10.78 -16.28
N LEU A 55 -1.37 -9.47 -16.47
CA LEU A 55 -2.60 -8.81 -16.87
C LEU A 55 -2.59 -8.38 -18.35
N ALA A 56 -1.44 -8.55 -19.02
CA ALA A 56 -1.26 -8.10 -20.41
C ALA A 56 -2.25 -8.74 -21.41
N GLU A 57 -2.78 -9.93 -21.07
CA GLU A 57 -3.68 -10.69 -21.94
C GLU A 57 -5.15 -10.65 -21.48
N THR A 58 -5.50 -9.75 -20.56
CA THR A 58 -6.88 -9.66 -20.04
C THR A 58 -7.82 -8.95 -21.00
N SER A 59 -9.08 -9.32 -20.99
CA SER A 59 -10.15 -8.61 -21.70
C SER A 59 -11.12 -8.00 -20.68
N PRO A 60 -11.32 -6.67 -20.67
CA PRO A 60 -10.71 -5.65 -21.53
C PRO A 60 -9.21 -5.46 -21.25
N PRO A 61 -8.44 -4.94 -22.24
CA PRO A 61 -7.01 -4.74 -22.10
C PRO A 61 -6.68 -3.75 -20.97
N THR A 62 -5.60 -4.03 -20.24
CA THR A 62 -5.12 -3.20 -19.15
C THR A 62 -3.76 -2.61 -19.46
N SER A 63 -3.50 -1.39 -18.96
CA SER A 63 -2.19 -0.76 -19.03
C SER A 63 -1.22 -1.28 -17.94
N LEU A 64 -1.73 -2.03 -16.98
CA LEU A 64 -0.96 -2.69 -15.94
C LEU A 64 -0.51 -4.05 -16.44
N ASP A 65 0.81 -4.30 -16.46
CA ASP A 65 1.38 -5.51 -17.06
C ASP A 65 1.27 -6.72 -16.10
N ALA A 66 1.49 -6.51 -14.81
CA ALA A 66 1.38 -7.54 -13.77
C ALA A 66 1.03 -6.95 -12.41
N VAL A 67 0.57 -7.81 -11.48
CA VAL A 67 0.35 -7.45 -10.07
C VAL A 67 0.92 -8.52 -9.17
N HIS A 68 1.69 -8.08 -8.17
CA HIS A 68 2.19 -8.91 -7.08
C HIS A 68 1.60 -8.41 -5.75
N ALA A 69 0.95 -9.32 -5.04
CA ALA A 69 0.37 -9.06 -3.73
C ALA A 69 1.10 -9.87 -2.66
N GLY A 70 1.29 -9.28 -1.48
CA GLY A 70 1.88 -9.98 -0.35
C GLY A 70 0.94 -11.01 0.25
N TRP A 71 -0.36 -10.69 0.34
CA TRP A 71 -1.37 -11.50 1.03
C TRP A 71 -2.70 -11.52 0.29
N PRO A 72 -3.56 -12.53 0.53
CA PRO A 72 -4.97 -12.45 0.20
C PRO A 72 -5.63 -11.35 1.08
N PHE A 73 -6.72 -10.78 0.57
CA PHE A 73 -7.50 -9.78 1.30
C PHE A 73 -8.50 -10.47 2.24
N ASP A 74 -7.98 -11.10 3.29
CA ASP A 74 -8.75 -11.75 4.36
C ASP A 74 -9.08 -10.79 5.50
N ASP A 75 -9.79 -11.29 6.52
CA ASP A 75 -10.21 -10.51 7.69
C ASP A 75 -9.02 -9.88 8.45
N ALA A 76 -7.90 -10.60 8.55
CA ALA A 76 -6.70 -10.12 9.22
C ALA A 76 -6.09 -8.93 8.45
N MET A 77 -5.94 -9.07 7.14
CA MET A 77 -5.41 -8.02 6.29
C MET A 77 -6.38 -6.84 6.18
N GLN A 78 -7.69 -7.09 6.14
CA GLN A 78 -8.71 -6.06 6.19
C GLN A 78 -8.61 -5.22 7.48
N ALA A 79 -8.46 -5.86 8.64
CA ALA A 79 -8.29 -5.18 9.93
C ALA A 79 -7.04 -4.29 9.94
N LEU A 80 -5.91 -4.78 9.42
CA LEU A 80 -4.65 -4.03 9.33
C LEU A 80 -4.76 -2.83 8.38
N ILE A 81 -5.32 -3.03 7.20
CA ILE A 81 -5.50 -1.96 6.21
C ILE A 81 -6.49 -0.92 6.72
N HIS A 82 -7.55 -1.35 7.42
CA HIS A 82 -8.47 -0.43 8.08
C HIS A 82 -7.77 0.40 9.17
N ALA A 83 -6.98 -0.25 10.04
CA ALA A 83 -6.20 0.45 11.06
C ALA A 83 -5.20 1.43 10.44
N PHE A 84 -4.55 1.05 9.35
CA PHE A 84 -3.63 1.90 8.60
C PHE A 84 -4.35 3.13 8.00
N LYS A 85 -5.51 2.94 7.39
CA LYS A 85 -6.26 4.02 6.73
C LYS A 85 -6.96 4.98 7.67
N TYR A 86 -7.56 4.46 8.74
CA TYR A 86 -8.54 5.22 9.52
C TYR A 86 -8.17 5.44 10.98
N ARG A 87 -7.31 4.58 11.56
CA ARG A 87 -6.85 4.76 12.96
C ARG A 87 -5.55 5.56 13.07
N ARG A 88 -5.13 6.24 12.01
CA ARG A 88 -3.92 7.06 11.96
C ARG A 88 -2.67 6.34 12.52
N ARG A 89 -2.44 5.11 12.06
CA ARG A 89 -1.29 4.28 12.44
C ARG A 89 -0.23 4.22 11.31
N PRO A 90 0.47 5.33 10.99
CA PRO A 90 1.46 5.35 9.91
C PRO A 90 2.62 4.36 10.15
N SER A 91 2.90 4.02 11.41
CA SER A 91 3.92 3.02 11.78
C SER A 91 3.65 1.63 11.20
N LEU A 92 2.39 1.30 10.84
CA LEU A 92 2.07 0.06 10.12
C LEU A 92 2.78 -0.05 8.77
N SER A 93 3.10 1.06 8.12
CA SER A 93 3.83 1.03 6.85
C SER A 93 5.19 0.35 6.98
N ARG A 94 5.90 0.60 8.08
CA ARG A 94 7.23 0.00 8.33
C ARG A 94 7.12 -1.51 8.50
N ILE A 95 6.14 -1.97 9.27
CA ILE A 95 5.96 -3.41 9.53
C ILE A 95 5.49 -4.11 8.26
N LEU A 96 4.37 -3.64 7.69
CA LEU A 96 3.77 -4.27 6.51
C LEU A 96 4.65 -4.13 5.27
N GLY A 97 5.30 -2.97 5.10
CA GLY A 97 6.25 -2.74 4.01
C GLY A 97 7.50 -3.60 4.11
N ALA A 98 8.07 -3.79 5.29
CA ALA A 98 9.24 -4.67 5.48
C ALA A 98 8.88 -6.14 5.22
N LEU A 99 7.73 -6.61 5.73
CA LEU A 99 7.24 -7.96 5.46
C LEU A 99 6.95 -8.16 3.96
N LEU A 100 6.32 -7.17 3.31
CA LEU A 100 6.06 -7.20 1.87
C LEU A 100 7.35 -7.25 1.07
N ALA A 101 8.33 -6.43 1.44
CA ALA A 101 9.64 -6.40 0.80
C ALA A 101 10.33 -7.77 0.86
N GLN A 102 10.33 -8.40 2.03
CA GLN A 102 10.92 -9.72 2.22
C GLN A 102 10.21 -10.80 1.39
N ARG A 103 8.87 -10.77 1.37
CA ARG A 103 8.07 -11.75 0.63
C ARG A 103 8.27 -11.67 -0.87
N LEU A 104 8.31 -10.46 -1.43
CA LEU A 104 8.37 -10.26 -2.88
C LEU A 104 9.79 -10.27 -3.45
N TYR A 105 10.83 -10.13 -2.62
CA TYR A 105 12.20 -9.97 -3.09
C TYR A 105 12.65 -11.07 -4.07
N LYS A 106 12.40 -12.33 -3.72
CA LYS A 106 12.81 -13.47 -4.56
C LYS A 106 12.10 -13.52 -5.91
N HIS A 107 10.87 -12.98 -5.97
CA HIS A 107 10.04 -13.00 -7.18
C HIS A 107 10.33 -11.81 -8.10
N LEU A 108 10.92 -10.74 -7.58
CA LEU A 108 11.14 -9.49 -8.29
C LEU A 108 12.61 -9.07 -8.33
N ALA A 109 13.54 -9.98 -8.00
CA ALA A 109 14.95 -9.65 -7.85
C ALA A 109 15.59 -9.03 -9.12
N ARG A 110 15.11 -9.40 -10.31
CA ARG A 110 15.56 -8.83 -11.59
C ARG A 110 15.03 -7.43 -11.79
N GLU A 111 13.73 -7.26 -11.62
CA GLU A 111 13.01 -6.00 -11.85
C GLU A 111 13.43 -4.94 -10.84
N ILE A 112 13.70 -5.33 -9.59
CA ILE A 112 14.18 -4.44 -8.51
C ILE A 112 15.43 -3.66 -8.93
N GLN A 113 16.33 -4.26 -9.72
CA GLN A 113 17.56 -3.61 -10.15
C GLN A 113 17.35 -2.45 -11.15
N GLN A 114 16.24 -2.44 -11.86
CA GLN A 114 15.97 -1.50 -12.97
C GLN A 114 14.71 -0.66 -12.77
N ALA A 115 13.84 -1.05 -11.85
CA ALA A 115 12.56 -0.39 -11.65
C ALA A 115 12.66 0.84 -10.74
N ILE A 116 11.67 1.72 -10.89
CA ILE A 116 11.46 2.89 -10.03
C ILE A 116 10.13 2.72 -9.32
N LEU A 117 10.08 3.02 -8.02
CA LEU A 117 8.87 2.98 -7.23
C LEU A 117 8.07 4.28 -7.42
N VAL A 118 6.78 4.12 -7.73
CA VAL A 118 5.82 5.22 -7.84
C VAL A 118 4.61 4.88 -6.97
N PRO A 119 4.28 5.66 -5.94
CA PRO A 119 3.08 5.44 -5.15
C PRO A 119 1.82 5.93 -5.87
N VAL A 120 0.73 5.20 -5.74
CA VAL A 120 -0.59 5.68 -6.17
C VAL A 120 -0.94 6.95 -5.38
N PRO A 121 -1.27 8.07 -6.07
CA PRO A 121 -1.54 9.33 -5.40
C PRO A 121 -2.91 9.34 -4.72
N LEU A 122 -2.96 9.92 -3.53
CA LEU A 122 -4.18 10.20 -2.82
C LEU A 122 -4.72 11.59 -3.22
N HIS A 123 -6.03 11.72 -3.42
CA HIS A 123 -6.60 13.04 -3.67
C HIS A 123 -6.36 13.98 -2.48
N ARG A 124 -6.09 15.28 -2.75
CA ARG A 124 -5.73 16.30 -1.73
C ARG A 124 -6.70 16.35 -0.55
N ARG A 125 -8.01 16.21 -0.79
CA ARG A 125 -9.03 16.17 0.27
C ARG A 125 -8.79 14.99 1.22
N ARG A 126 -8.61 13.77 0.68
CA ARG A 126 -8.33 12.57 1.49
C ARG A 126 -6.97 12.65 2.18
N GLY A 127 -5.99 13.27 1.55
CA GLY A 127 -4.69 13.53 2.17
C GLY A 127 -4.81 14.40 3.43
N ARG A 128 -5.66 15.44 3.40
CA ARG A 128 -5.94 16.27 4.58
C ARG A 128 -6.71 15.52 5.67
N GLU A 129 -7.68 14.69 5.29
CA GLU A 129 -8.48 13.90 6.24
C GLU A 129 -7.64 12.83 6.95
N ARG A 130 -6.74 12.15 6.24
CA ARG A 130 -5.88 11.08 6.76
C ARG A 130 -4.57 11.56 7.37
N GLY A 131 -4.05 12.68 6.91
CA GLY A 131 -2.74 13.21 7.28
C GLY A 131 -1.55 12.60 6.54
N PHE A 132 -1.75 11.52 5.77
CA PHE A 132 -0.69 10.85 5.00
C PHE A 132 -1.26 10.04 3.83
N ASN A 133 -0.39 9.68 2.88
CA ASN A 133 -0.68 8.74 1.80
C ASN A 133 -0.07 7.36 2.14
N GLN A 134 -0.91 6.33 2.27
CA GLN A 134 -0.51 4.97 2.62
C GLN A 134 0.43 4.38 1.58
N SER A 135 0.08 4.52 0.30
CA SER A 135 0.86 4.00 -0.81
C SER A 135 2.25 4.64 -0.85
N GLN A 136 2.36 5.93 -0.49
CA GLN A 136 3.64 6.63 -0.39
C GLN A 136 4.49 6.11 0.77
N LEU A 137 3.91 5.89 1.96
CA LEU A 137 4.64 5.34 3.10
C LEU A 137 5.11 3.90 2.83
N LEU A 138 4.28 3.08 2.18
CA LEU A 138 4.67 1.74 1.75
C LEU A 138 5.82 1.80 0.74
N ALA A 139 5.70 2.64 -0.29
CA ALA A 139 6.74 2.82 -1.30
C ALA A 139 8.07 3.29 -0.70
N GLN A 140 8.05 4.16 0.31
CA GLN A 140 9.25 4.57 1.04
C GLN A 140 9.92 3.39 1.75
N THR A 141 9.13 2.57 2.47
CA THR A 141 9.67 1.39 3.15
C THR A 141 10.24 0.36 2.16
N LEU A 142 9.58 0.15 1.02
CA LEU A 142 10.09 -0.72 -0.05
C LEU A 142 11.38 -0.15 -0.67
N ALA A 143 11.43 1.17 -0.90
CA ALA A 143 12.62 1.85 -1.43
C ALA A 143 13.84 1.67 -0.51
N GLU A 144 13.65 1.81 0.80
CA GLU A 144 14.68 1.57 1.81
C GLU A 144 15.15 0.11 1.80
N ALA A 145 14.20 -0.84 1.81
CA ALA A 145 14.50 -2.27 1.87
C ALA A 145 15.20 -2.80 0.61
N TRP A 146 14.80 -2.33 -0.56
CA TRP A 146 15.33 -2.78 -1.86
C TRP A 146 16.38 -1.84 -2.43
N LYS A 147 16.71 -0.74 -1.75
CA LYS A 147 17.65 0.31 -2.19
C LYS A 147 17.29 0.89 -3.56
N MET A 148 16.01 1.12 -3.77
CA MET A 148 15.45 1.60 -5.05
C MET A 148 15.18 3.11 -5.04
N LYS A 149 15.18 3.70 -6.22
CA LYS A 149 14.69 5.07 -6.44
C LYS A 149 13.17 5.12 -6.27
N ILE A 150 12.68 6.16 -5.63
CA ILE A 150 11.26 6.48 -5.53
C ILE A 150 10.96 7.83 -6.18
N LEU A 151 9.85 7.91 -6.94
CA LEU A 151 9.32 9.16 -7.51
C LEU A 151 7.93 9.44 -6.91
N PRO A 152 7.86 10.05 -5.73
CA PRO A 152 6.60 10.18 -4.98
C PRO A 152 5.60 11.16 -5.62
N ARG A 153 6.05 11.96 -6.59
CA ARG A 153 5.23 12.95 -7.30
C ARG A 153 5.10 12.67 -8.80
N ALA A 154 5.50 11.50 -9.27
CA ALA A 154 5.39 11.15 -10.70
C ALA A 154 3.94 11.12 -11.19
N LEU A 155 3.01 10.86 -10.30
CA LEU A 155 1.57 10.88 -10.55
C LEU A 155 0.86 11.89 -9.67
N GLU A 156 -0.17 12.51 -10.19
CA GLU A 156 -1.14 13.29 -9.42
C GLU A 156 -2.57 12.80 -9.70
N ARG A 157 -3.44 12.93 -8.68
CA ARG A 157 -4.86 12.71 -8.83
C ARG A 157 -5.55 14.03 -9.05
N THR A 158 -5.95 14.29 -10.28
CA THR A 158 -6.48 15.56 -10.75
C THR A 158 -7.95 15.78 -10.36
N ARG A 159 -8.71 14.68 -10.21
CA ARG A 159 -10.16 14.72 -9.93
C ARG A 159 -10.51 14.01 -8.63
N PHE A 160 -11.40 14.62 -7.83
CA PHE A 160 -12.01 13.94 -6.69
C PHE A 160 -12.97 12.87 -7.19
N THR A 161 -12.85 11.66 -6.70
CA THR A 161 -13.72 10.53 -7.05
C THR A 161 -14.34 9.96 -5.78
N GLN A 162 -15.56 9.40 -5.90
CA GLN A 162 -16.28 8.79 -4.78
C GLN A 162 -15.48 7.62 -4.14
N GLN A 163 -15.89 7.23 -2.94
CA GLN A 163 -15.30 6.05 -2.30
C GLN A 163 -15.65 4.80 -3.10
N GLN A 164 -14.64 4.03 -3.48
CA GLN A 164 -14.85 2.83 -4.31
C GLN A 164 -15.52 1.67 -3.55
N ALA A 165 -15.52 1.71 -2.21
CA ALA A 165 -16.11 0.65 -1.39
C ALA A 165 -17.62 0.45 -1.63
N THR A 166 -18.33 1.48 -2.07
CA THR A 166 -19.78 1.46 -2.31
C THR A 166 -20.16 1.27 -3.78
N LEU A 167 -19.17 1.18 -4.69
CA LEU A 167 -19.39 1.13 -6.14
C LEU A 167 -19.23 -0.28 -6.69
N THR A 168 -20.00 -0.61 -7.72
CA THR A 168 -19.82 -1.81 -8.55
C THR A 168 -18.50 -1.76 -9.33
N ALA A 169 -18.06 -2.88 -9.92
CA ALA A 169 -16.82 -2.92 -10.69
C ALA A 169 -16.84 -1.94 -11.89
N ALA A 170 -17.95 -1.88 -12.64
CA ALA A 170 -18.11 -0.97 -13.78
C ALA A 170 -18.10 0.51 -13.35
N GLU A 171 -18.78 0.83 -12.24
CA GLU A 171 -18.77 2.17 -11.67
C GLU A 171 -17.40 2.58 -11.18
N ARG A 172 -16.63 1.65 -10.59
CA ARG A 172 -15.23 1.91 -10.16
C ARG A 172 -14.36 2.32 -11.33
N GLN A 173 -14.50 1.66 -12.48
CA GLN A 173 -13.74 1.98 -13.68
C GLN A 173 -14.07 3.38 -14.20
N LYS A 174 -15.35 3.70 -14.41
CA LYS A 174 -15.81 5.04 -14.81
C LYS A 174 -15.42 6.13 -13.82
N ASN A 175 -15.46 5.82 -12.53
CA ASN A 175 -15.15 6.75 -11.47
C ASN A 175 -13.68 7.22 -11.49
N VAL A 176 -12.74 6.40 -11.97
CA VAL A 176 -11.30 6.74 -12.00
C VAL A 176 -10.77 7.09 -13.38
N GLU A 177 -11.58 6.97 -14.43
CA GLU A 177 -11.20 7.33 -15.80
C GLU A 177 -10.78 8.81 -15.88
N GLY A 178 -9.58 9.09 -16.42
CA GLY A 178 -9.03 10.45 -16.50
C GLY A 178 -8.76 11.14 -15.15
N ALA A 179 -8.84 10.39 -14.02
CA ALA A 179 -8.60 10.98 -12.69
C ALA A 179 -7.13 11.08 -12.30
N PHE A 180 -6.22 10.55 -13.11
CA PHE A 180 -4.78 10.54 -12.86
C PHE A 180 -4.02 11.10 -14.05
N ALA A 181 -2.98 11.87 -13.74
CA ALA A 181 -2.05 12.41 -14.75
C ALA A 181 -0.61 12.22 -14.25
N SER A 182 0.30 12.02 -15.19
CA SER A 182 1.74 12.09 -14.90
C SER A 182 2.17 13.54 -14.79
N THR A 183 2.96 13.86 -13.80
CA THR A 183 3.54 15.19 -13.59
C THR A 183 4.89 15.35 -14.29
N GLU A 184 5.59 14.25 -14.53
CA GLU A 184 6.92 14.19 -15.15
C GLU A 184 6.80 13.75 -16.61
N LYS A 185 6.28 14.64 -17.46
CA LYS A 185 5.98 14.36 -18.88
C LYS A 185 7.15 13.89 -19.75
N SER A 186 8.38 13.92 -19.25
CA SER A 186 9.55 13.67 -20.10
C SER A 186 10.61 12.76 -19.46
N ASN A 187 10.43 12.27 -18.24
CA ASN A 187 11.51 11.64 -17.49
C ASN A 187 11.23 10.22 -16.97
N LEU A 188 10.32 9.48 -17.60
CA LEU A 188 10.15 8.03 -17.41
C LEU A 188 10.65 7.25 -18.64
N PRO A 189 11.83 7.56 -19.18
CA PRO A 189 12.26 6.96 -20.43
C PRO A 189 12.54 5.48 -20.22
N ASN A 190 11.80 4.65 -20.92
CA ASN A 190 12.05 3.20 -21.04
C ASN A 190 12.28 2.46 -19.72
N GLN A 191 11.57 2.86 -18.66
CA GLN A 191 11.77 2.28 -17.33
C GLN A 191 10.62 1.34 -16.93
N THR A 192 10.96 0.31 -16.18
CA THR A 192 10.00 -0.47 -15.42
C THR A 192 9.57 0.33 -14.19
N ILE A 193 8.27 0.43 -13.97
CA ILE A 193 7.69 1.12 -12.81
C ILE A 193 7.04 0.10 -11.88
N PHE A 194 7.41 0.15 -10.60
CA PHE A 194 6.67 -0.49 -9.53
C PHE A 194 5.63 0.48 -8.98
N LEU A 195 4.37 0.29 -9.37
CA LEU A 195 3.25 1.08 -8.90
C LEU A 195 2.75 0.51 -7.58
N VAL A 196 2.87 1.28 -6.49
CA VAL A 196 2.59 0.81 -5.13
C VAL A 196 1.21 1.29 -4.65
N ASP A 197 0.40 0.35 -4.16
CA ASP A 197 -0.88 0.64 -3.47
C ASP A 197 -1.07 -0.32 -2.28
N ASP A 198 -2.14 -0.13 -1.50
CA ASP A 198 -2.45 -1.01 -0.37
C ASP A 198 -3.26 -2.23 -0.77
N VAL A 199 -4.28 -2.09 -1.63
CA VAL A 199 -5.18 -3.19 -2.03
C VAL A 199 -5.46 -3.17 -3.52
N PHE A 200 -5.35 -4.33 -4.13
CA PHE A 200 -5.84 -4.60 -5.47
C PHE A 200 -7.18 -5.33 -5.39
N THR A 201 -8.24 -4.68 -5.89
CA THR A 201 -9.58 -5.28 -6.01
C THR A 201 -9.92 -5.47 -7.48
N THR A 202 -10.63 -4.55 -8.10
CA THR A 202 -10.92 -4.55 -9.54
C THR A 202 -9.75 -4.07 -10.41
N GLY A 203 -8.70 -3.52 -9.81
CA GLY A 203 -7.58 -2.94 -10.51
C GLY A 203 -7.83 -1.57 -11.15
N ALA A 204 -9.06 -1.04 -11.10
CA ALA A 204 -9.43 0.19 -11.81
C ALA A 204 -8.51 1.38 -11.49
N THR A 205 -8.18 1.62 -10.21
CA THR A 205 -7.25 2.70 -9.81
C THR A 205 -5.85 2.48 -10.37
N MET A 206 -5.31 1.27 -10.20
CA MET A 206 -3.96 0.98 -10.65
C MET A 206 -3.86 1.01 -12.16
N ASN A 207 -4.89 0.52 -12.87
CA ASN A 207 -4.93 0.58 -14.33
C ASN A 207 -4.95 2.02 -14.86
N ALA A 208 -5.76 2.90 -14.25
CA ALA A 208 -5.80 4.31 -14.62
C ALA A 208 -4.45 5.02 -14.34
N CYS A 209 -3.78 4.68 -13.24
CA CYS A 209 -2.43 5.16 -12.94
C CYS A 209 -1.40 4.62 -13.95
N ALA A 210 -1.48 3.32 -14.29
CA ALA A 210 -0.60 2.69 -15.25
C ALA A 210 -0.74 3.30 -16.64
N ALA A 211 -1.97 3.59 -17.08
CA ALA A 211 -2.23 4.28 -18.34
C ALA A 211 -1.52 5.66 -18.40
N ALA A 212 -1.61 6.44 -17.34
CA ALA A 212 -0.93 7.73 -17.24
C ALA A 212 0.61 7.58 -17.27
N LEU A 213 1.17 6.55 -16.62
CA LEU A 213 2.60 6.26 -16.64
C LEU A 213 3.09 5.77 -18.00
N LYS A 214 2.32 4.90 -18.68
CA LYS A 214 2.61 4.44 -20.05
C LYS A 214 2.61 5.62 -21.04
N THR A 215 1.63 6.52 -20.93
CA THR A 215 1.59 7.76 -21.73
C THR A 215 2.81 8.65 -21.47
N ALA A 216 3.40 8.61 -20.27
CA ALA A 216 4.61 9.35 -19.92
C ALA A 216 5.91 8.62 -20.29
N GLY A 217 5.86 7.46 -20.96
CA GLY A 217 7.02 6.74 -21.51
C GLY A 217 7.44 5.50 -20.70
N ALA A 218 6.71 5.08 -19.65
CA ALA A 218 7.01 3.83 -18.98
C ALA A 218 6.82 2.63 -19.93
N THR A 219 7.80 1.73 -19.99
CA THR A 219 7.72 0.51 -20.82
C THR A 219 6.94 -0.58 -20.13
N GLN A 220 7.08 -0.70 -18.81
CA GLN A 220 6.41 -1.70 -18.02
C GLN A 220 5.90 -1.09 -16.71
N VAL A 221 4.68 -1.46 -16.31
CA VAL A 221 4.09 -1.04 -15.03
C VAL A 221 3.62 -2.28 -14.26
N ILE A 222 4.28 -2.57 -13.16
CA ILE A 222 4.01 -3.71 -12.28
C ILE A 222 3.40 -3.19 -10.98
N GLY A 223 2.23 -3.69 -10.63
CA GLY A 223 1.56 -3.38 -9.37
C GLY A 223 2.18 -4.13 -8.20
N ILE A 224 2.45 -3.40 -7.12
CA ILE A 224 2.93 -3.94 -5.84
C ILE A 224 1.92 -3.55 -4.77
N VAL A 225 1.27 -4.53 -4.16
CA VAL A 225 0.21 -4.28 -3.17
C VAL A 225 0.35 -5.15 -1.92
N LEU A 226 -0.18 -4.67 -0.80
CA LEU A 226 -0.25 -5.50 0.42
C LEU A 226 -1.18 -6.69 0.18
N ALA A 227 -2.39 -6.42 -0.32
CA ALA A 227 -3.39 -7.47 -0.45
C ALA A 227 -4.13 -7.43 -1.78
N ARG A 228 -4.60 -8.62 -2.18
CA ARG A 228 -5.47 -8.82 -3.34
C ARG A 228 -6.78 -9.50 -2.90
N ALA A 229 -7.93 -8.92 -3.34
CA ALA A 229 -9.26 -9.49 -3.19
C ALA A 229 -9.58 -10.44 -4.36
#